data_c10e0b09ede1443d788a925e3870cfa6
#
_entry.id   c10e0b09ede1443d788a925e3870cfa6
#
_cell.length_a   1.000
_cell.length_b   1.000
_cell.length_c   1.000
_cell.angle_alpha   90.00
_cell.angle_beta   90.00
_cell.angle_gamma   90.00
#
_symmetry.space_group_name_H-M   'P 1'
#
loop_
_entity.id
_entity.type
_entity.pdbx_description
1 polymer ?
#
loop_
_entity_poly.entity_id
_entity_poly.type
_entity_poly.pdbx_seq_one_letter_code
_entity_poly.pdbx_strand_id
1 'polypeptide(L)'
;MKPVDERRAVLAIAGKRQLRHYAPKAPLRLNVTDVRPGEALLAFGPGSPYAAATLNLSPDGDLVEAAANLFSHLRTLDAAGVVIAVMPIPNEGLGEAINDRLARAAAPRP
;
A
#
# COMPACT_ATOMS: atom_id res chain seq x y z
N MET A 1 -3.37 -19.50 -9.06
CA MET A 1 -3.93 -18.15 -8.91
C MET A 1 -3.86 -17.41 -10.23
N LYS A 2 -4.91 -16.72 -10.58
CA LYS A 2 -4.91 -15.95 -11.82
C LYS A 2 -4.05 -14.71 -11.69
N PRO A 3 -3.29 -14.35 -12.71
CA PRO A 3 -2.59 -13.09 -12.70
C PRO A 3 -3.57 -11.93 -12.69
N VAL A 4 -3.15 -10.83 -12.09
CA VAL A 4 -3.94 -9.61 -12.09
C VAL A 4 -3.85 -8.99 -13.47
N ASP A 5 -5.00 -8.58 -14.00
CA ASP A 5 -5.08 -7.88 -15.28
C ASP A 5 -4.46 -6.49 -15.14
N GLU A 6 -3.50 -6.19 -15.99
CA GLU A 6 -2.81 -4.90 -15.94
C GLU A 6 -3.77 -3.72 -16.11
N ARG A 7 -4.75 -3.87 -16.99
CA ARG A 7 -5.77 -2.84 -17.19
C ARG A 7 -6.51 -2.55 -15.89
N ARG A 8 -6.86 -3.60 -15.16
CA ARG A 8 -7.55 -3.47 -13.89
C ARG A 8 -6.65 -2.78 -12.86
N ALA A 9 -5.37 -3.10 -12.85
CA ALA A 9 -4.42 -2.46 -11.95
C ALA A 9 -4.28 -0.97 -12.25
N VAL A 10 -4.21 -0.61 -13.51
CA VAL A 10 -4.12 0.79 -13.91
C VAL A 10 -5.37 1.55 -13.49
N LEU A 11 -6.54 0.95 -13.67
CA LEU A 11 -7.79 1.57 -13.25
C LEU A 11 -7.86 1.74 -11.75
N ALA A 12 -7.35 0.78 -10.99
CA ALA A 12 -7.33 0.87 -9.54
C ALA A 12 -6.46 2.03 -9.06
N ILE A 13 -5.31 2.23 -9.68
CA ILE A 13 -4.39 3.31 -9.31
C ILE A 13 -4.88 4.67 -9.77
N ALA A 14 -5.33 4.73 -11.01
CA ALA A 14 -5.85 5.95 -11.58
C ALA A 14 -7.15 6.35 -10.94
N GLY A 15 -7.56 5.51 -10.14
CA GLY A 15 -8.82 5.35 -9.54
C GLY A 15 -9.54 6.56 -9.19
N LYS A 16 -10.04 7.03 -9.97
CA LYS A 16 -11.00 8.03 -10.06
C LYS A 16 -11.52 8.44 -8.70
N ARG A 17 -12.71 7.99 -8.42
CA ARG A 17 -13.39 8.46 -7.24
C ARG A 17 -12.87 7.87 -5.97
N GLN A 18 -12.67 6.56 -5.96
CA GLN A 18 -12.30 5.87 -4.73
C GLN A 18 -11.00 6.39 -4.15
N LEU A 19 -9.97 6.48 -4.98
CA LEU A 19 -8.67 6.97 -4.52
C LEU A 19 -8.66 8.46 -4.25
N ARG A 20 -9.48 9.22 -4.97
CA ARG A 20 -9.55 10.66 -4.75
C ARG A 20 -10.16 11.01 -3.42
N HIS A 21 -11.15 10.24 -3.01
CA HIS A 21 -11.90 10.54 -1.79
C HIS A 21 -11.47 9.71 -0.60
N TYR A 22 -10.68 8.68 -0.84
CA TYR A 22 -10.20 7.89 0.25
C TYR A 22 -9.00 8.56 0.89
N ALA A 23 -9.09 8.74 2.19
CA ALA A 23 -7.99 9.27 2.97
C ALA A 23 -7.91 8.46 4.24
N PRO A 24 -6.82 7.72 4.44
CA PRO A 24 -6.68 6.92 5.66
C PRO A 24 -6.69 7.83 6.88
N LYS A 25 -7.30 7.34 7.94
CA LYS A 25 -7.25 8.03 9.22
C LYS A 25 -5.93 7.78 9.91
N ALA A 26 -5.37 6.63 9.71
CA ALA A 26 -4.10 6.25 10.31
C ALA A 26 -2.94 6.96 9.62
N PRO A 27 -1.92 7.39 10.37
CA PRO A 27 -0.70 7.90 9.75
C PRO A 27 0.04 6.78 9.02
N LEU A 28 0.68 7.10 7.91
CA LEU A 28 1.52 6.17 7.16
C LEU A 28 2.99 6.54 7.37
N ARG A 29 3.80 5.53 7.63
CA ARG A 29 5.26 5.69 7.75
C ARG A 29 5.87 4.92 6.59
N LEU A 30 6.39 5.67 5.60
CA LEU A 30 6.78 5.10 4.31
C LEU A 30 8.24 4.64 4.28
N ASN A 31 8.54 3.74 3.36
CA ASN A 31 9.89 3.27 3.07
C ASN A 31 10.58 2.67 4.29
N VAL A 32 9.82 1.89 5.07
CA VAL A 32 10.36 1.31 6.28
C VAL A 32 11.09 0.01 5.97
N THR A 33 12.13 -0.28 6.74
CA THR A 33 12.82 -1.56 6.69
C THR A 33 12.52 -2.40 7.91
N ASP A 34 11.88 -1.82 8.91
CA ASP A 34 11.47 -2.53 10.12
C ASP A 34 10.12 -2.00 10.60
N VAL A 35 9.50 -2.73 11.50
CA VAL A 35 8.19 -2.39 12.05
C VAL A 35 8.35 -2.10 13.52
N ARG A 36 7.77 -1.01 13.99
CA ARG A 36 7.76 -0.65 15.39
C ARG A 36 6.62 -1.36 16.11
N PRO A 37 6.75 -1.57 17.43
CA PRO A 37 5.66 -2.20 18.18
C PRO A 37 4.34 -1.47 17.97
N GLY A 38 3.28 -2.23 17.72
CA GLY A 38 1.95 -1.69 17.55
C GLY A 38 1.61 -1.21 16.16
N GLU A 39 2.57 -1.17 15.23
CA GLU A 39 2.28 -0.76 13.86
C GLU A 39 1.72 -1.93 13.06
N ALA A 40 0.83 -1.61 12.12
CA ALA A 40 0.46 -2.55 11.07
C ALA A 40 1.45 -2.43 9.93
N LEU A 41 1.54 -3.45 9.09
CA LEU A 41 2.51 -3.46 7.98
C LEU A 41 1.81 -3.66 6.64
N LEU A 42 2.06 -2.76 5.73
CA LEU A 42 1.74 -2.93 4.31
C LEU A 42 3.03 -3.35 3.63
N ALA A 43 3.13 -4.63 3.32
CA ALA A 43 4.36 -5.23 2.83
C ALA A 43 4.38 -5.31 1.31
N PHE A 44 5.56 -5.48 0.77
CA PHE A 44 5.75 -5.69 -0.66
C PHE A 44 6.95 -6.61 -0.85
N GLY A 45 6.78 -7.65 -1.67
CA GLY A 45 7.85 -8.59 -1.95
C GLY A 45 8.03 -9.63 -0.85
N PRO A 46 9.02 -10.50 -1.02
CA PRO A 46 9.30 -11.55 -0.03
C PRO A 46 10.06 -10.99 1.17
N GLY A 47 10.05 -11.74 2.27
CA GLY A 47 10.91 -11.42 3.40
C GLY A 47 10.45 -10.24 4.24
N SER A 48 9.14 -10.07 4.39
CA SER A 48 8.65 -8.95 5.18
C SER A 48 8.94 -9.16 6.67
N PRO A 49 9.18 -8.08 7.43
CA PRO A 49 9.35 -8.19 8.87
C PRO A 49 8.04 -8.59 9.55
N TYR A 50 8.16 -9.06 10.78
CA TYR A 50 6.99 -9.45 11.55
C TYR A 50 6.18 -8.24 11.99
N ALA A 51 4.87 -8.36 11.88
CA ALA A 51 3.94 -7.40 12.46
C ALA A 51 2.66 -8.15 12.80
N ALA A 52 1.95 -7.64 13.82
CA ALA A 52 0.72 -8.28 14.27
C ALA A 52 -0.36 -8.25 13.21
N ALA A 53 -0.40 -7.18 12.41
CA ALA A 53 -1.34 -7.06 11.31
C ALA A 53 -0.53 -6.76 10.05
N THR A 54 -0.53 -7.68 9.09
CA THR A 54 0.25 -7.56 7.86
C THR A 54 -0.60 -7.93 6.67
N LEU A 55 -0.56 -7.08 5.65
CA LEU A 55 -1.08 -7.44 4.33
C LEU A 55 0.04 -7.14 3.34
N ASN A 56 0.27 -8.06 2.42
CA ASN A 56 1.32 -7.91 1.42
C ASN A 56 0.68 -7.56 0.07
N LEU A 57 1.10 -6.44 -0.50
CA LEU A 57 0.59 -5.99 -1.80
C LEU A 57 0.88 -7.01 -2.89
N SER A 58 2.07 -7.58 -2.86
CA SER A 58 2.46 -8.67 -3.76
C SER A 58 3.65 -9.39 -3.14
N PRO A 59 3.46 -10.60 -2.63
CA PRO A 59 4.57 -11.38 -2.08
C PRO A 59 5.66 -11.65 -3.09
N ASP A 60 5.32 -11.71 -4.38
CA ASP A 60 6.28 -11.96 -5.45
C ASP A 60 6.95 -10.69 -5.96
N GLY A 61 6.58 -9.52 -5.46
CA GLY A 61 7.15 -8.28 -5.94
C GLY A 61 6.59 -7.83 -7.29
N ASP A 62 5.38 -8.23 -7.61
CA ASP A 62 4.72 -7.88 -8.87
C ASP A 62 3.98 -6.55 -8.71
N LEU A 63 4.42 -5.54 -9.46
CA LEU A 63 3.83 -4.21 -9.35
C LEU A 63 2.40 -4.14 -9.87
N VAL A 64 2.03 -5.00 -10.82
CA VAL A 64 0.65 -5.06 -11.30
C VAL A 64 -0.26 -5.56 -10.20
N GLU A 65 0.13 -6.62 -9.52
CA GLU A 65 -0.63 -7.14 -8.40
C GLU A 65 -0.70 -6.11 -7.27
N ALA A 66 0.42 -5.48 -6.96
CA ALA A 66 0.48 -4.49 -5.89
C ALA A 66 -0.46 -3.32 -6.17
N ALA A 67 -0.49 -2.84 -7.41
CA ALA A 67 -1.38 -1.74 -7.79
C ALA A 67 -2.84 -2.12 -7.62
N ALA A 68 -3.18 -3.35 -8.01
CA ALA A 68 -4.56 -3.82 -7.87
C ALA A 68 -4.99 -3.94 -6.41
N ASN A 69 -4.06 -4.26 -5.52
CA ASN A 69 -4.36 -4.51 -4.12
C ASN A 69 -4.24 -3.28 -3.22
N LEU A 70 -3.64 -2.20 -3.72
CA LEU A 70 -3.26 -1.06 -2.89
C LEU A 70 -4.41 -0.51 -2.07
N PHE A 71 -5.50 -0.19 -2.74
CA PHE A 71 -6.61 0.49 -2.10
C PHE A 71 -7.29 -0.39 -1.05
N SER A 72 -7.58 -1.64 -1.40
CA SER A 72 -8.29 -2.52 -0.47
C SER A 72 -7.42 -2.88 0.74
N HIS A 73 -6.12 -3.07 0.53
CA HIS A 73 -5.23 -3.39 1.63
C HIS A 73 -5.07 -2.20 2.58
N LEU A 74 -4.95 -0.98 2.04
CA LEU A 74 -4.89 0.22 2.88
C LEU A 74 -6.15 0.36 3.72
N ARG A 75 -7.30 0.16 3.12
CA ARG A 75 -8.57 0.27 3.86
C ARG A 75 -8.64 -0.76 4.98
N THR A 76 -8.24 -1.96 4.70
CA THR A 76 -8.28 -3.02 5.71
C THR A 76 -7.35 -2.71 6.87
N LEU A 77 -6.13 -2.29 6.58
CA LEU A 77 -5.18 -1.95 7.66
C LEU A 77 -5.59 -0.70 8.42
N ASP A 78 -6.19 0.26 7.73
CA ASP A 78 -6.65 1.49 8.36
C ASP A 78 -7.71 1.23 9.42
N ALA A 79 -8.48 0.17 9.27
CA ALA A 79 -9.51 -0.20 10.24
C ALA A 79 -8.93 -0.55 11.61
N ALA A 80 -7.65 -0.93 11.67
CA ALA A 80 -7.01 -1.25 12.93
C ALA A 80 -6.73 -0.01 13.79
N GLY A 81 -6.72 1.18 13.20
CA GLY A 81 -6.55 2.41 13.96
C GLY A 81 -5.15 2.65 14.49
N VAL A 82 -4.15 2.04 13.88
CA VAL A 82 -2.74 2.18 14.30
C VAL A 82 -1.92 2.70 13.12
N VAL A 83 -0.71 3.14 13.39
CA VAL A 83 0.20 3.59 12.33
C VAL A 83 0.43 2.43 11.36
N ILE A 84 0.41 2.74 10.07
CA ILE A 84 0.70 1.76 9.02
C ILE A 84 2.11 1.99 8.51
N ALA A 85 2.98 1.00 8.75
CA ALA A 85 4.32 1.00 8.19
C ALA A 85 4.25 0.43 6.77
N VAL A 86 4.91 1.06 5.82
CA VAL A 86 4.85 0.67 4.42
C VAL A 86 6.25 0.35 3.91
N MET A 87 6.44 -0.87 3.41
CA MET A 87 7.73 -1.29 2.86
C MET A 87 8.03 -0.53 1.56
N PRO A 88 9.34 -0.39 1.22
CA PRO A 88 9.69 0.29 -0.03
C PRO A 88 9.12 -0.40 -1.26
N ILE A 89 8.70 0.40 -2.22
CA ILE A 89 8.17 -0.08 -3.49
C ILE A 89 9.01 0.55 -4.60
N PRO A 90 9.49 -0.25 -5.57
CA PRO A 90 10.32 0.29 -6.65
C PRO A 90 9.62 1.43 -7.37
N ASN A 91 10.35 2.52 -7.59
CA ASN A 91 9.78 3.72 -8.20
C ASN A 91 9.93 3.69 -9.71
N GLU A 92 9.32 2.68 -10.33
CA GLU A 92 9.36 2.50 -11.78
C GLU A 92 8.04 1.88 -12.23
N GLY A 93 7.62 2.22 -13.45
CA GLY A 93 6.36 1.71 -13.99
C GLY A 93 5.21 2.04 -13.05
N LEU A 94 4.38 1.04 -12.77
CA LEU A 94 3.26 1.22 -11.83
C LEU A 94 3.71 1.59 -10.44
N GLY A 95 4.96 1.30 -10.09
CA GLY A 95 5.50 1.67 -8.79
C GLY A 95 5.52 3.17 -8.56
N GLU A 96 5.75 3.96 -9.61
CA GLU A 96 5.68 5.41 -9.48
C GLU A 96 4.29 5.88 -9.05
N ALA A 97 3.26 5.31 -9.68
CA ALA A 97 1.88 5.67 -9.34
C ALA A 97 1.53 5.21 -7.93
N ILE A 98 1.98 4.02 -7.55
CA ILE A 98 1.74 3.51 -6.19
C ILE A 98 2.41 4.44 -5.17
N ASN A 99 3.66 4.79 -5.39
CA ASN A 99 4.39 5.67 -4.47
C ASN A 99 3.76 7.06 -4.38
N ASP A 100 3.27 7.58 -5.50
CA ASP A 100 2.59 8.86 -5.50
C ASP A 100 1.33 8.82 -4.64
N ARG A 101 0.54 7.77 -4.76
CA ARG A 101 -0.67 7.62 -3.97
C ARG A 101 -0.35 7.46 -2.48
N LEU A 102 0.69 6.68 -2.17
CA LEU A 102 1.10 6.51 -0.78
C LEU A 102 1.61 7.83 -0.19
N ALA A 103 2.38 8.60 -0.95
CA ALA A 103 2.87 9.89 -0.48
C ALA A 103 1.71 10.84 -0.17
N ARG A 104 0.70 10.85 -1.01
CA ARG A 104 -0.48 11.67 -0.77
C ARG A 104 -1.24 11.22 0.47
N ALA A 105 -1.37 9.91 0.65
CA ALA A 105 -2.05 9.36 1.81
C ALA A 105 -1.29 9.64 3.10
N ALA A 106 0.03 9.76 3.03
CA ALA A 106 0.88 10.03 4.18
C ALA A 106 1.00 11.52 4.51
N ALA A 107 0.60 12.39 3.58
CA ALA A 107 0.80 13.83 3.76
C ALA A 107 -0.01 14.35 4.94
N PRO A 108 0.55 15.31 5.69
CA PRO A 108 -0.20 15.92 6.79
C PRO A 108 -1.46 16.60 6.28
N ARG A 109 -2.49 16.56 7.09
CA ARG A 109 -3.74 17.22 6.74
C ARG A 109 -3.83 18.57 7.43
N PRO A 110 -4.44 19.54 6.76
CA PRO A 110 -4.69 20.84 7.39
C PRO A 110 -5.60 20.69 8.60
#